data_e48d61a5b59aa1868ba9b0a6442c7adc
#
_entry.id   e48d61a5b59aa1868ba9b0a6442c7adc
#
_cell.length_a   1.000
_cell.length_b   1.000
_cell.length_c   1.000
_cell.angle_alpha   90.00
_cell.angle_beta   90.00
_cell.angle_gamma   90.00
#
_symmetry.space_group_name_H-M   'P 1'
#
loop_
_entity.id
_entity.type
_entity.pdbx_description
1 polymer ?
#
loop_
_entity_poly.entity_id
_entity_poly.type
_entity_poly.pdbx_seq_one_letter_code
_entity_poly.pdbx_strand_id
1 'polypeptide(L)'
;MTAEFISSIEEIIEDQKNGKMVIMVDDESRENEGDLILPAEKVDDKAVNFMAKYGRGLICLPLTASRVRELNLPLMAQNNQERDPTAFTISIEAKEGVTTGISAQDRATTIQTAIDKNKCENDITSPGHVFPLVARDGGVLVRAGHTEASVDLARLSGNIPASVICEIMNDDGTMARVPDLIKFSQKHQIKIGRIVDLISYRLEKDTNIKLTHEGKIDLMQENEFDLKIYESLVDKTEQIVLSKGDVSNGEPVMVRVYAVSYTHLRAHET
;
A
#
# COMPACT_ATOMS: atom_id res chain seq x y z
N MET A 1 26.00 5.56 -6.02
CA MET A 1 25.53 6.79 -6.69
C MET A 1 24.00 6.99 -6.66
N THR A 2 23.19 5.96 -6.57
CA THR A 2 21.71 6.10 -6.50
C THR A 2 21.17 6.41 -5.10
N ALA A 3 21.84 6.00 -4.03
CA ALA A 3 21.37 6.20 -2.65
C ALA A 3 21.28 7.68 -2.21
N GLU A 4 22.05 8.56 -2.81
CA GLU A 4 22.09 9.99 -2.48
C GLU A 4 20.81 10.76 -2.90
N PHE A 5 20.01 10.20 -3.83
CA PHE A 5 18.79 10.80 -4.34
C PHE A 5 17.51 10.17 -3.78
N ILE A 6 17.66 9.15 -2.96
CA ILE A 6 16.51 8.47 -2.32
C ILE A 6 16.30 9.09 -0.93
N SER A 7 15.12 9.59 -0.71
CA SER A 7 14.70 10.15 0.58
C SER A 7 14.27 9.05 1.55
N SER A 8 14.41 9.32 2.86
CA SER A 8 13.88 8.43 3.89
C SER A 8 12.35 8.38 3.85
N ILE A 9 11.77 7.31 4.38
CA ILE A 9 10.30 7.16 4.42
C ILE A 9 9.67 8.23 5.31
N GLU A 10 10.36 8.65 6.38
CA GLU A 10 9.89 9.75 7.23
C GLU A 10 9.77 11.06 6.45
N GLU A 11 10.74 11.37 5.59
CA GLU A 11 10.68 12.56 4.72
C GLU A 11 9.56 12.47 3.68
N ILE A 12 9.32 11.27 3.13
CA ILE A 12 8.22 11.00 2.19
C ILE A 12 6.87 11.19 2.91
N ILE A 13 6.71 10.64 4.12
CA ILE A 13 5.50 10.79 4.93
C ILE A 13 5.25 12.27 5.28
N GLU A 14 6.29 13.00 5.65
CA GLU A 14 6.16 14.42 5.98
C GLU A 14 5.75 15.26 4.76
N ASP A 15 6.29 14.98 3.58
CA ASP A 15 5.87 15.65 2.35
C ASP A 15 4.40 15.32 2.00
N GLN A 16 3.97 14.05 2.15
CA GLN A 16 2.57 13.65 1.95
C GLN A 16 1.62 14.33 2.93
N LYS A 17 2.00 14.44 4.21
CA LYS A 17 1.25 15.17 5.24
C LYS A 17 1.05 16.63 4.86
N ASN A 18 2.07 17.25 4.28
CA ASN A 18 2.05 18.63 3.80
C ASN A 18 1.39 18.81 2.42
N GLY A 19 0.78 17.75 1.85
CA GLY A 19 0.10 17.79 0.56
C GLY A 19 1.06 17.92 -0.64
N LYS A 20 2.30 17.48 -0.48
CA LYS A 20 3.26 17.45 -1.59
C LYS A 20 3.25 16.08 -2.26
N MET A 21 3.36 16.12 -3.58
CA MET A 21 3.52 14.93 -4.41
C MET A 21 4.90 14.31 -4.16
N VAL A 22 4.97 12.98 -4.19
CA VAL A 22 6.21 12.21 -4.09
C VAL A 22 6.29 11.19 -5.22
N ILE A 23 7.47 10.63 -5.44
CA ILE A 23 7.68 9.49 -6.34
C ILE A 23 7.96 8.27 -5.48
N MET A 24 7.27 7.17 -5.73
CA MET A 24 7.64 5.87 -5.19
C MET A 24 8.12 4.97 -6.32
N VAL A 25 9.19 4.21 -6.04
CA VAL A 25 9.80 3.27 -6.99
C VAL A 25 9.67 1.87 -6.43
N ASP A 26 9.25 0.93 -7.27
CA ASP A 26 9.22 -0.48 -6.92
C ASP A 26 10.53 -1.21 -7.27
N ASP A 27 10.57 -2.51 -7.01
CA ASP A 27 11.75 -3.34 -7.23
C ASP A 27 12.01 -3.57 -8.72
N GLU A 28 13.30 -3.64 -9.11
CA GLU A 28 13.72 -3.93 -10.49
C GLU A 28 13.19 -5.27 -11.02
N SER A 29 12.94 -6.23 -10.12
CA SER A 29 12.40 -7.55 -10.47
C SER A 29 10.88 -7.56 -10.65
N ARG A 30 10.17 -6.45 -10.29
CA ARG A 30 8.72 -6.32 -10.44
C ARG A 30 8.38 -5.53 -11.72
N GLU A 31 8.03 -4.27 -11.63
CA GLU A 31 7.73 -3.39 -12.77
C GLU A 31 8.91 -2.49 -13.11
N ASN A 32 9.76 -2.20 -12.12
CA ASN A 32 10.87 -1.27 -12.20
C ASN A 32 10.43 0.11 -12.69
N GLU A 33 9.35 0.62 -12.11
CA GLU A 33 8.69 1.87 -12.48
C GLU A 33 8.65 2.85 -11.31
N GLY A 34 8.29 4.09 -11.61
CA GLY A 34 8.08 5.11 -10.60
C GLY A 34 6.78 5.83 -10.82
N ASP A 35 5.95 5.90 -9.76
CA ASP A 35 4.68 6.60 -9.78
C ASP A 35 4.75 7.90 -9.00
N LEU A 36 4.14 8.94 -9.56
CA LEU A 36 3.71 10.11 -8.79
C LEU A 36 2.60 9.70 -7.84
N ILE A 37 2.71 10.06 -6.57
CA ILE A 37 1.72 9.74 -5.54
C ILE A 37 1.35 11.02 -4.78
N LEU A 38 0.04 11.22 -4.59
CA LEU A 38 -0.52 12.28 -3.75
C LEU A 38 -1.72 11.75 -2.97
N PRO A 39 -1.87 12.04 -1.65
CA PRO A 39 -3.09 11.69 -0.92
C PRO A 39 -4.32 12.28 -1.61
N ALA A 40 -5.35 11.45 -1.79
CA ALA A 40 -6.52 11.84 -2.59
C ALA A 40 -7.23 13.08 -2.03
N GLU A 41 -7.24 13.28 -0.70
CA GLU A 41 -7.83 14.48 -0.09
C GLU A 41 -7.09 15.79 -0.39
N LYS A 42 -5.83 15.71 -0.86
CA LYS A 42 -5.01 16.87 -1.25
C LYS A 42 -5.03 17.14 -2.75
N VAL A 43 -5.75 16.31 -3.51
CA VAL A 43 -5.79 16.41 -4.97
C VAL A 43 -6.71 17.56 -5.40
N ASP A 44 -6.18 18.43 -6.24
CA ASP A 44 -6.89 19.50 -6.94
C ASP A 44 -6.69 19.38 -8.47
N ASP A 45 -7.24 20.29 -9.21
CA ASP A 45 -7.11 20.37 -10.67
C ASP A 45 -5.64 20.55 -11.12
N LYS A 46 -4.83 21.24 -10.32
CA LYS A 46 -3.41 21.46 -10.62
C LYS A 46 -2.60 20.18 -10.47
N ALA A 47 -2.90 19.39 -9.43
CA ALA A 47 -2.26 18.11 -9.22
C ALA A 47 -2.60 17.12 -10.35
N VAL A 48 -3.88 17.01 -10.72
CA VAL A 48 -4.32 16.18 -11.85
C VAL A 48 -3.67 16.64 -13.16
N ASN A 49 -3.65 17.94 -13.41
CA ASN A 49 -3.01 18.50 -14.60
C ASN A 49 -1.48 18.23 -14.61
N PHE A 50 -0.82 18.30 -13.45
CA PHE A 50 0.60 17.98 -13.34
C PHE A 50 0.86 16.51 -13.70
N MET A 51 0.08 15.58 -13.12
CA MET A 51 0.18 14.15 -13.41
C MET A 51 -0.05 13.86 -14.91
N ALA A 52 -1.12 14.41 -15.47
CA ALA A 52 -1.43 14.23 -16.90
C ALA A 52 -0.35 14.79 -17.83
N LYS A 53 0.21 15.95 -17.50
CA LYS A 53 1.18 16.65 -18.34
C LYS A 53 2.58 16.08 -18.23
N TYR A 54 3.01 15.74 -17.03
CA TYR A 54 4.40 15.39 -16.74
C TYR A 54 4.57 13.91 -16.40
N GLY A 55 3.63 13.29 -15.70
CA GLY A 55 3.60 11.84 -15.47
C GLY A 55 3.28 11.10 -16.76
N ARG A 56 2.16 11.46 -17.41
CA ARG A 56 1.67 10.89 -18.68
C ARG A 56 1.12 9.47 -18.59
N GLY A 57 1.21 8.84 -17.44
CA GLY A 57 0.64 7.55 -17.14
C GLY A 57 -0.88 7.60 -16.96
N LEU A 58 -1.46 6.50 -16.55
CA LEU A 58 -2.87 6.42 -16.23
C LEU A 58 -3.13 6.97 -14.82
N ILE A 59 -3.97 7.99 -14.72
CA ILE A 59 -4.34 8.55 -13.42
C ILE A 59 -5.34 7.60 -12.76
N CYS A 60 -4.86 6.91 -11.70
CA CYS A 60 -5.61 5.93 -10.95
C CYS A 60 -5.90 6.40 -9.53
N LEU A 61 -6.95 5.83 -8.91
CA LEU A 61 -7.40 6.15 -7.56
C LEU A 61 -7.34 4.89 -6.67
N PRO A 62 -6.18 4.57 -6.05
CA PRO A 62 -6.10 3.57 -5.01
C PRO A 62 -7.02 3.86 -3.82
N LEU A 63 -7.87 2.89 -3.50
CA LEU A 63 -8.84 2.92 -2.41
C LEU A 63 -8.70 1.67 -1.55
N THR A 64 -9.12 1.76 -0.29
CA THR A 64 -9.27 0.58 0.56
C THR A 64 -10.40 -0.33 0.04
N ALA A 65 -10.28 -1.63 0.30
CA ALA A 65 -11.34 -2.59 -0.06
C ALA A 65 -12.69 -2.24 0.59
N SER A 66 -12.69 -1.62 1.79
CA SER A 66 -13.92 -1.13 2.42
C SER A 66 -14.57 -0.02 1.61
N ARG A 67 -13.79 0.98 1.17
CA ARG A 67 -14.33 2.10 0.39
C ARG A 67 -14.88 1.66 -0.96
N VAL A 68 -14.20 0.75 -1.63
CA VAL A 68 -14.67 0.15 -2.90
C VAL A 68 -16.02 -0.56 -2.70
N ARG A 69 -16.21 -1.29 -1.59
CA ARG A 69 -17.50 -1.92 -1.26
C ARG A 69 -18.59 -0.90 -0.97
N GLU A 70 -18.30 0.18 -0.21
CA GLU A 70 -19.25 1.27 0.08
C GLU A 70 -19.73 1.97 -1.20
N LEU A 71 -18.86 2.10 -2.20
CA LEU A 71 -19.17 2.66 -3.51
C LEU A 71 -19.77 1.62 -4.48
N ASN A 72 -19.93 0.36 -4.05
CA ASN A 72 -20.46 -0.75 -4.84
C ASN A 72 -19.75 -0.91 -6.20
N LEU A 73 -18.41 -0.80 -6.23
CA LEU A 73 -17.63 -0.87 -7.46
C LEU A 73 -17.20 -2.31 -7.75
N PRO A 74 -17.71 -2.95 -8.80
CA PRO A 74 -17.25 -4.26 -9.24
C PRO A 74 -15.86 -4.15 -9.87
N LEU A 75 -15.11 -5.25 -9.83
CA LEU A 75 -13.88 -5.37 -10.58
C LEU A 75 -14.13 -5.32 -12.09
N MET A 76 -13.26 -4.67 -12.82
CA MET A 76 -13.32 -4.55 -14.29
C MET A 76 -13.18 -5.91 -14.97
N ALA A 77 -12.36 -6.81 -14.41
CA ALA A 77 -12.19 -8.17 -14.88
C ALA A 77 -12.37 -9.18 -13.72
N GLN A 78 -13.21 -10.20 -13.94
CA GLN A 78 -13.43 -11.27 -12.94
C GLN A 78 -12.30 -12.31 -12.93
N ASN A 79 -11.61 -12.50 -14.05
CA ASN A 79 -10.50 -13.44 -14.21
C ASN A 79 -9.27 -12.68 -14.70
N ASN A 80 -8.50 -12.14 -13.78
CA ASN A 80 -7.18 -11.61 -14.11
C ASN A 80 -6.15 -12.76 -14.05
N GLN A 81 -5.45 -13.02 -15.16
CA GLN A 81 -4.50 -14.12 -15.29
C GLN A 81 -3.06 -13.73 -14.94
N GLU A 82 -2.84 -12.48 -14.54
CA GLU A 82 -1.51 -12.03 -14.09
C GLU A 82 -1.12 -12.66 -12.77
N ARG A 83 0.18 -12.85 -12.56
CA ARG A 83 0.71 -13.48 -11.35
C ARG A 83 0.44 -12.67 -10.08
N ASP A 84 0.44 -11.34 -10.19
CA ASP A 84 0.15 -10.39 -9.10
C ASP A 84 -0.67 -9.20 -9.61
N PRO A 85 -1.95 -9.45 -9.98
CA PRO A 85 -2.73 -8.52 -10.76
C PRO A 85 -3.08 -7.25 -9.99
N THR A 86 -3.02 -6.11 -10.68
CA THR A 86 -3.62 -4.86 -10.20
C THR A 86 -5.14 -4.98 -10.27
N ALA A 87 -5.80 -4.76 -9.14
CA ALA A 87 -7.25 -4.93 -9.01
C ALA A 87 -8.00 -3.66 -9.47
N PHE A 88 -8.13 -3.48 -10.78
CA PHE A 88 -8.95 -2.42 -11.37
C PHE A 88 -10.43 -2.66 -11.10
N THR A 89 -11.13 -1.63 -10.65
CA THR A 89 -12.59 -1.58 -10.71
C THR A 89 -13.05 -0.95 -12.02
N ILE A 90 -14.36 -0.96 -12.29
CA ILE A 90 -14.91 -0.14 -13.36
C ILE A 90 -14.54 1.33 -13.15
N SER A 91 -14.32 2.07 -14.24
CA SER A 91 -14.02 3.50 -14.18
C SER A 91 -15.24 4.29 -13.74
N ILE A 92 -15.01 5.42 -13.07
CA ILE A 92 -16.06 6.22 -12.44
C ILE A 92 -16.03 7.69 -12.88
N GLU A 93 -17.18 8.34 -12.67
CA GLU A 93 -17.36 9.77 -12.80
C GLU A 93 -18.23 10.28 -11.65
N ALA A 94 -17.98 11.50 -11.15
CA ALA A 94 -18.93 12.15 -10.24
C ALA A 94 -20.24 12.42 -11.01
N LYS A 95 -21.37 12.19 -10.35
CA LYS A 95 -22.69 12.40 -10.96
C LYS A 95 -23.02 13.87 -11.11
N GLU A 96 -22.48 14.70 -10.24
CA GLU A 96 -22.71 16.15 -10.19
C GLU A 96 -21.38 16.90 -10.14
N GLY A 97 -21.38 18.15 -10.60
CA GLY A 97 -20.21 19.04 -10.53
C GLY A 97 -19.16 18.82 -11.61
N VAL A 98 -19.44 17.98 -12.61
CA VAL A 98 -18.56 17.68 -13.75
C VAL A 98 -19.24 18.05 -15.07
N THR A 99 -18.42 18.23 -16.12
CA THR A 99 -18.92 18.49 -17.49
C THR A 99 -18.81 17.22 -18.34
N THR A 100 -17.70 17.03 -19.06
CA THR A 100 -17.42 15.83 -19.87
C THR A 100 -16.60 14.78 -19.13
N GLY A 101 -16.16 15.08 -17.91
CA GLY A 101 -15.43 14.17 -17.02
C GLY A 101 -13.91 14.13 -17.19
N ILE A 102 -13.39 14.40 -18.38
CA ILE A 102 -11.95 14.22 -18.69
C ILE A 102 -11.07 15.38 -18.23
N SER A 103 -11.63 16.58 -18.03
CA SER A 103 -10.82 17.73 -17.60
C SER A 103 -10.13 17.47 -16.26
N ALA A 104 -9.02 18.17 -15.99
CA ALA A 104 -8.34 18.05 -14.70
C ALA A 104 -9.26 18.41 -13.53
N GLN A 105 -10.12 19.42 -13.72
CA GLN A 105 -11.12 19.83 -12.74
C GLN A 105 -12.18 18.73 -12.52
N ASP A 106 -12.73 18.14 -13.60
CA ASP A 106 -13.75 17.10 -13.48
C ASP A 106 -13.21 15.85 -12.79
N ARG A 107 -11.98 15.42 -13.15
CA ARG A 107 -11.32 14.28 -12.48
C ARG A 107 -11.03 14.57 -11.01
N ALA A 108 -10.57 15.78 -10.67
CA ALA A 108 -10.38 16.16 -9.26
C ALA A 108 -11.72 16.13 -8.51
N THR A 109 -12.81 16.64 -9.09
CA THR A 109 -14.16 16.57 -8.52
C THR A 109 -14.61 15.11 -8.31
N THR A 110 -14.36 14.24 -9.27
CA THR A 110 -14.68 12.80 -9.18
C THR A 110 -13.89 12.12 -8.06
N ILE A 111 -12.58 12.42 -7.95
CA ILE A 111 -11.73 11.91 -6.88
C ILE A 111 -12.26 12.35 -5.51
N GLN A 112 -12.53 13.65 -5.32
CA GLN A 112 -13.06 14.19 -4.07
C GLN A 112 -14.42 13.56 -3.70
N THR A 113 -15.31 13.36 -4.69
CA THR A 113 -16.60 12.68 -4.48
C THR A 113 -16.38 11.24 -4.04
N ALA A 114 -15.46 10.51 -4.68
CA ALA A 114 -15.20 9.10 -4.39
C ALA A 114 -14.61 8.87 -2.98
N ILE A 115 -13.87 9.81 -2.41
CA ILE A 115 -13.28 9.66 -1.07
C ILE A 115 -14.13 10.24 0.06
N ASP A 116 -15.14 11.05 -0.24
CA ASP A 116 -16.00 11.65 0.78
C ASP A 116 -16.87 10.57 1.45
N LYS A 117 -16.67 10.36 2.76
CA LYS A 117 -17.40 9.39 3.57
C LYS A 117 -18.92 9.60 3.61
N ASN A 118 -19.40 10.82 3.29
CA ASN A 118 -20.83 11.12 3.24
C ASN A 118 -21.45 10.83 1.86
N LYS A 119 -20.63 10.41 0.89
CA LYS A 119 -21.02 10.06 -0.47
C LYS A 119 -21.05 8.53 -0.66
N CYS A 120 -21.91 8.06 -1.52
CA CYS A 120 -22.13 6.63 -1.77
C CYS A 120 -22.22 6.32 -3.29
N GLU A 121 -22.60 5.11 -3.62
CA GLU A 121 -22.77 4.67 -5.02
C GLU A 121 -23.69 5.58 -5.85
N ASN A 122 -24.66 6.25 -5.20
CA ASN A 122 -25.59 7.14 -5.90
C ASN A 122 -24.99 8.50 -6.31
N ASP A 123 -23.82 8.85 -5.79
CA ASP A 123 -23.12 10.09 -6.11
C ASP A 123 -22.11 9.95 -7.26
N ILE A 124 -21.89 8.72 -7.71
CA ILE A 124 -21.00 8.38 -8.82
C ILE A 124 -21.75 7.66 -9.94
N THR A 125 -21.19 7.67 -11.12
CA THR A 125 -21.65 6.93 -12.29
C THR A 125 -20.51 6.19 -12.97
N SER A 126 -20.82 5.23 -13.82
CA SER A 126 -19.85 4.45 -14.58
C SER A 126 -20.42 4.22 -16.01
N PRO A 127 -19.56 4.19 -17.04
CA PRO A 127 -18.12 4.44 -17.02
C PRO A 127 -17.76 5.91 -16.81
N GLY A 128 -16.48 6.20 -16.49
CA GLY A 128 -15.95 7.54 -16.31
C GLY A 128 -14.45 7.63 -16.63
N HIS A 129 -13.81 8.70 -16.16
CA HIS A 129 -12.43 9.04 -16.50
C HIS A 129 -11.45 8.93 -15.31
N VAL A 130 -11.90 8.41 -14.17
CA VAL A 130 -11.06 8.04 -13.03
C VAL A 130 -11.13 6.54 -12.84
N PHE A 131 -9.98 5.90 -12.59
CA PHE A 131 -9.83 4.46 -12.51
C PHE A 131 -9.51 4.04 -11.06
N PRO A 132 -10.51 3.62 -10.25
CA PRO A 132 -10.25 3.14 -8.92
C PRO A 132 -9.52 1.79 -8.92
N LEU A 133 -8.57 1.65 -7.99
CA LEU A 133 -7.84 0.42 -7.72
C LEU A 133 -8.13 -0.05 -6.30
N VAL A 134 -8.29 -1.36 -6.13
CA VAL A 134 -8.49 -1.95 -4.80
C VAL A 134 -7.14 -2.29 -4.19
N ALA A 135 -6.74 -1.56 -3.15
CA ALA A 135 -5.58 -1.94 -2.35
C ALA A 135 -5.89 -3.18 -1.50
N ARG A 136 -4.94 -4.11 -1.40
CA ARG A 136 -5.08 -5.29 -0.54
C ARG A 136 -5.02 -4.88 0.93
N ASP A 137 -5.88 -5.48 1.74
CA ASP A 137 -5.79 -5.35 3.19
C ASP A 137 -4.40 -5.86 3.65
N GLY A 138 -3.76 -5.11 4.56
CA GLY A 138 -2.36 -5.31 4.94
C GLY A 138 -1.35 -4.47 4.16
N GLY A 139 -1.76 -3.86 3.04
CA GLY A 139 -0.94 -2.89 2.28
C GLY A 139 0.33 -3.50 1.70
N VAL A 140 1.44 -2.74 1.73
CA VAL A 140 2.73 -3.18 1.16
C VAL A 140 3.31 -4.44 1.82
N LEU A 141 2.84 -4.83 3.01
CA LEU A 141 3.26 -6.07 3.66
C LEU A 141 2.64 -7.32 3.01
N VAL A 142 1.57 -7.14 2.22
CA VAL A 142 0.90 -8.23 1.47
C VAL A 142 1.24 -8.17 -0.02
N ARG A 143 1.29 -6.96 -0.59
CA ARG A 143 1.64 -6.75 -2.00
C ARG A 143 2.52 -5.50 -2.13
N ALA A 144 3.75 -5.70 -2.60
CA ALA A 144 4.75 -4.65 -2.76
C ALA A 144 4.52 -3.79 -4.03
N GLY A 145 3.29 -3.30 -4.23
CA GLY A 145 2.89 -2.50 -5.39
C GLY A 145 2.58 -1.04 -5.05
N HIS A 146 2.59 -0.17 -6.09
CA HIS A 146 2.29 1.26 -5.96
C HIS A 146 0.89 1.52 -5.39
N THR A 147 -0.10 0.68 -5.73
CA THR A 147 -1.47 0.74 -5.20
C THR A 147 -1.48 0.69 -3.67
N GLU A 148 -0.83 -0.35 -3.10
CA GLU A 148 -0.74 -0.54 -1.66
C GLU A 148 0.14 0.52 -0.99
N ALA A 149 1.29 0.84 -1.62
CA ALA A 149 2.21 1.85 -1.11
C ALA A 149 1.55 3.22 -0.97
N SER A 150 0.73 3.62 -1.93
CA SER A 150 0.07 4.91 -1.94
C SER A 150 -1.00 5.03 -0.83
N VAL A 151 -1.79 3.97 -0.60
CA VAL A 151 -2.79 3.94 0.48
C VAL A 151 -2.11 3.91 1.85
N ASP A 152 -1.01 3.16 1.99
CA ASP A 152 -0.22 3.13 3.22
C ASP A 152 0.40 4.50 3.54
N LEU A 153 0.97 5.18 2.56
CA LEU A 153 1.53 6.52 2.73
C LEU A 153 0.46 7.53 3.13
N ALA A 154 -0.74 7.48 2.51
CA ALA A 154 -1.85 8.33 2.91
C ALA A 154 -2.22 8.09 4.38
N ARG A 155 -2.37 6.82 4.80
CA ARG A 155 -2.66 6.45 6.19
C ARG A 155 -1.56 6.92 7.16
N LEU A 156 -0.29 6.65 6.84
CA LEU A 156 0.86 7.00 7.68
C LEU A 156 1.04 8.52 7.83
N SER A 157 0.65 9.29 6.82
CA SER A 157 0.69 10.76 6.85
C SER A 157 -0.56 11.39 7.50
N GLY A 158 -1.49 10.56 8.03
CA GLY A 158 -2.70 11.03 8.72
C GLY A 158 -3.81 11.52 7.79
N ASN A 159 -3.73 11.19 6.50
CA ASN A 159 -4.75 11.49 5.50
C ASN A 159 -5.78 10.34 5.40
N ILE A 160 -6.87 10.57 4.67
CA ILE A 160 -7.81 9.51 4.28
C ILE A 160 -7.01 8.40 3.55
N PRO A 161 -7.21 7.09 3.88
CA PRO A 161 -6.50 5.98 3.24
C PRO A 161 -6.90 5.80 1.77
N ALA A 162 -6.58 6.78 0.96
CA ALA A 162 -6.84 6.86 -0.47
C ALA A 162 -5.79 7.78 -1.10
N SER A 163 -5.35 7.46 -2.30
CA SER A 163 -4.36 8.26 -3.01
C SER A 163 -4.69 8.36 -4.49
N VAL A 164 -4.04 9.29 -5.18
CA VAL A 164 -3.98 9.31 -6.63
C VAL A 164 -2.57 8.97 -7.06
N ILE A 165 -2.44 8.08 -8.01
CA ILE A 165 -1.17 7.64 -8.58
C ILE A 165 -1.15 7.86 -10.09
N CYS A 166 0.03 8.04 -10.64
CA CYS A 166 0.25 8.14 -12.07
C CYS A 166 1.68 7.73 -12.39
N GLU A 167 1.84 6.76 -13.27
CA GLU A 167 3.15 6.31 -13.74
C GLU A 167 3.89 7.45 -14.46
N ILE A 168 5.22 7.45 -14.38
CA ILE A 168 6.06 8.43 -15.06
C ILE A 168 6.64 7.82 -16.33
N MET A 169 6.36 8.48 -17.45
CA MET A 169 6.86 8.10 -18.78
C MET A 169 7.83 9.15 -19.32
N ASN A 170 8.80 8.69 -20.09
CA ASN A 170 9.72 9.54 -20.85
C ASN A 170 8.99 10.25 -22.01
N ASP A 171 9.65 11.26 -22.61
CA ASP A 171 9.09 12.03 -23.72
C ASP A 171 8.83 11.18 -24.97
N ASP A 172 9.54 10.10 -25.13
CA ASP A 172 9.39 9.12 -26.24
C ASP A 172 8.30 8.07 -25.99
N GLY A 173 7.64 8.11 -24.82
CA GLY A 173 6.59 7.16 -24.43
C GLY A 173 7.08 5.90 -23.74
N THR A 174 8.38 5.73 -23.53
CA THR A 174 8.93 4.63 -22.73
C THR A 174 8.75 4.92 -21.24
N MET A 175 8.72 3.85 -20.41
CA MET A 175 8.62 4.02 -18.97
C MET A 175 9.92 4.61 -18.40
N ALA A 176 9.79 5.64 -17.56
CA ALA A 176 10.94 6.22 -16.87
C ALA A 176 11.50 5.23 -15.84
N ARG A 177 12.82 5.03 -15.87
CA ARG A 177 13.55 4.19 -14.92
C ARG A 177 14.33 5.05 -13.93
N VAL A 178 14.92 4.47 -12.91
CA VAL A 178 15.58 5.20 -11.82
C VAL A 178 16.47 6.37 -12.31
N PRO A 179 17.31 6.22 -13.35
CA PRO A 179 18.12 7.36 -13.85
C PRO A 179 17.29 8.52 -14.40
N ASP A 180 16.13 8.24 -15.00
CA ASP A 180 15.22 9.27 -15.55
C ASP A 180 14.38 9.88 -14.44
N LEU A 181 13.94 9.06 -13.47
CA LEU A 181 13.22 9.50 -12.28
C LEU A 181 14.05 10.46 -11.42
N ILE A 182 15.37 10.26 -11.31
CA ILE A 182 16.27 11.20 -10.64
C ILE A 182 16.27 12.56 -11.35
N LYS A 183 16.36 12.58 -12.68
CA LYS A 183 16.29 13.83 -13.45
C LYS A 183 14.92 14.53 -13.29
N PHE A 184 13.85 13.74 -13.32
CA PHE A 184 12.49 14.22 -13.11
C PHE A 184 12.33 14.82 -11.70
N SER A 185 12.77 14.12 -10.67
CA SER A 185 12.78 14.55 -9.27
C SER A 185 13.50 15.90 -9.10
N GLN A 186 14.71 16.01 -9.63
CA GLN A 186 15.49 17.24 -9.56
C GLN A 186 14.81 18.40 -10.28
N LYS A 187 14.28 18.15 -11.48
CA LYS A 187 13.58 19.17 -12.28
C LYS A 187 12.33 19.71 -11.60
N HIS A 188 11.57 18.83 -10.95
CA HIS A 188 10.28 19.17 -10.36
C HIS A 188 10.34 19.33 -8.83
N GLN A 189 11.50 19.12 -8.21
CA GLN A 189 11.71 19.17 -6.75
C GLN A 189 10.77 18.22 -5.98
N ILE A 190 10.62 17.00 -6.49
CA ILE A 190 9.78 15.95 -5.93
C ILE A 190 10.70 14.86 -5.36
N LYS A 191 10.52 14.46 -4.10
CA LYS A 191 11.31 13.41 -3.46
C LYS A 191 10.99 12.04 -4.01
N ILE A 192 12.01 11.16 -3.98
CA ILE A 192 11.89 9.75 -4.39
C ILE A 192 12.04 8.87 -3.16
N GLY A 193 11.09 7.96 -2.94
CA GLY A 193 11.17 6.86 -1.98
C GLY A 193 11.10 5.51 -2.68
N ARG A 194 11.46 4.44 -1.95
CA ARG A 194 11.34 3.06 -2.46
C ARG A 194 10.29 2.29 -1.66
N ILE A 195 9.54 1.43 -2.35
CA ILE A 195 8.53 0.58 -1.71
C ILE A 195 9.19 -0.39 -0.71
N VAL A 196 10.39 -0.88 -0.99
CA VAL A 196 11.13 -1.75 -0.07
C VAL A 196 11.48 -1.05 1.25
N ASP A 197 11.79 0.24 1.21
CA ASP A 197 12.07 1.03 2.43
C ASP A 197 10.77 1.26 3.23
N LEU A 198 9.63 1.46 2.54
CA LEU A 198 8.32 1.54 3.20
C LEU A 198 7.93 0.22 3.86
N ILE A 199 8.21 -0.93 3.23
CA ILE A 199 8.02 -2.25 3.84
C ILE A 199 8.84 -2.35 5.13
N SER A 200 10.13 -2.02 5.07
CA SER A 200 11.04 -2.05 6.24
C SER A 200 10.54 -1.12 7.35
N TYR A 201 10.13 0.10 7.00
CA TYR A 201 9.56 1.07 7.94
C TYR A 201 8.31 0.51 8.64
N ARG A 202 7.38 -0.09 7.89
CA ARG A 202 6.17 -0.66 8.45
C ARG A 202 6.44 -1.89 9.33
N LEU A 203 7.37 -2.75 8.94
CA LEU A 203 7.78 -3.90 9.77
C LEU A 203 8.38 -3.45 11.11
N GLU A 204 9.07 -2.31 11.14
CA GLU A 204 9.66 -1.77 12.37
C GLU A 204 8.64 -1.03 13.24
N LYS A 205 7.73 -0.24 12.63
CA LYS A 205 6.87 0.70 13.36
C LYS A 205 5.47 0.16 13.64
N ASP A 206 4.93 -0.71 12.78
CA ASP A 206 3.58 -1.23 12.96
C ASP A 206 3.60 -2.40 13.96
N THR A 207 2.61 -2.43 14.85
CA THR A 207 2.33 -3.63 15.65
C THR A 207 1.57 -4.63 14.78
N ASN A 208 2.31 -5.52 14.11
CA ASN A 208 1.76 -6.46 13.15
C ASN A 208 1.31 -7.80 13.77
N ILE A 209 1.44 -7.94 15.10
CA ILE A 209 1.08 -9.14 15.84
C ILE A 209 0.16 -8.82 17.00
N LYS A 210 -0.76 -9.72 17.32
CA LYS A 210 -1.66 -9.65 18.46
C LYS A 210 -1.55 -10.91 19.29
N LEU A 211 -1.32 -10.78 20.59
CA LEU A 211 -1.41 -11.89 21.53
C LEU A 211 -2.88 -12.36 21.61
N THR A 212 -3.14 -13.60 21.24
CA THR A 212 -4.49 -14.20 21.26
C THR A 212 -4.68 -15.16 22.43
N HIS A 213 -3.65 -15.88 22.82
CA HIS A 213 -3.69 -16.82 23.93
C HIS A 213 -2.40 -16.76 24.74
N GLU A 214 -2.53 -16.93 26.04
CA GLU A 214 -1.42 -17.04 26.99
C GLU A 214 -1.75 -18.14 28.00
N GLY A 215 -0.78 -18.98 28.33
CA GLY A 215 -0.94 -20.07 29.27
C GLY A 215 0.38 -20.75 29.57
N LYS A 216 0.27 -21.92 30.22
CA LYS A 216 1.42 -22.75 30.50
C LYS A 216 1.19 -24.15 29.91
N ILE A 217 2.26 -24.76 29.46
CA ILE A 217 2.26 -26.10 28.90
C ILE A 217 3.41 -26.92 29.50
N ASP A 218 3.11 -28.14 29.93
CA ASP A 218 4.13 -29.09 30.34
C ASP A 218 4.52 -29.98 29.16
N LEU A 219 5.77 -29.85 28.72
CA LEU A 219 6.34 -30.66 27.66
C LEU A 219 7.33 -31.64 28.30
N MET A 220 6.98 -32.93 28.32
CA MET A 220 7.82 -34.03 28.82
C MET A 220 8.08 -34.04 30.35
N GLN A 221 7.05 -34.18 31.17
CA GLN A 221 7.14 -34.41 32.62
C GLN A 221 8.29 -33.63 33.29
N GLU A 222 7.99 -32.51 33.95
CA GLU A 222 8.88 -31.58 34.68
C GLU A 222 9.42 -30.36 33.91
N ASN A 223 8.98 -30.09 32.68
CA ASN A 223 9.39 -28.91 31.96
C ASN A 223 8.17 -28.01 31.61
N GLU A 224 7.79 -27.16 32.56
CA GLU A 224 6.79 -26.13 32.33
C GLU A 224 7.36 -25.00 31.47
N PHE A 225 6.63 -24.67 30.41
CA PHE A 225 6.92 -23.54 29.53
C PHE A 225 5.76 -22.54 29.55
N ASP A 226 6.07 -21.26 29.46
CA ASP A 226 5.08 -20.25 29.15
C ASP A 226 4.76 -20.34 27.66
N LEU A 227 3.47 -20.50 27.34
CA LEU A 227 2.93 -20.59 25.99
C LEU A 227 2.28 -19.26 25.65
N LYS A 228 2.67 -18.67 24.52
CA LYS A 228 1.99 -17.52 23.94
C LYS A 228 1.68 -17.79 22.46
N ILE A 229 0.45 -17.48 22.05
CA ILE A 229 0.05 -17.56 20.65
C ILE A 229 -0.22 -16.15 20.16
N TYR A 230 0.49 -15.78 19.10
CA TYR A 230 0.34 -14.50 18.43
C TYR A 230 -0.30 -14.71 17.07
N GLU A 231 -1.32 -13.93 16.77
CA GLU A 231 -1.91 -13.83 15.43
C GLU A 231 -1.21 -12.70 14.66
N SER A 232 -0.75 -12.99 13.46
CA SER A 232 -0.34 -11.95 12.51
C SER A 232 -1.57 -11.17 12.05
N LEU A 233 -1.53 -9.85 12.17
CA LEU A 233 -2.62 -8.98 11.70
C LEU A 233 -2.63 -8.82 10.18
N VAL A 234 -1.53 -9.22 9.51
CA VAL A 234 -1.33 -9.09 8.07
C VAL A 234 -1.97 -10.27 7.32
N ASP A 235 -1.57 -11.50 7.64
CA ASP A 235 -1.96 -12.72 6.92
C ASP A 235 -2.79 -13.69 7.75
N LYS A 236 -3.12 -13.32 9.00
CA LYS A 236 -3.92 -14.10 9.95
C LYS A 236 -3.29 -15.44 10.35
N THR A 237 -2.00 -15.62 10.10
CA THR A 237 -1.28 -16.81 10.58
C THR A 237 -1.03 -16.72 12.07
N GLU A 238 -1.03 -17.89 12.74
CA GLU A 238 -0.70 -17.99 14.15
C GLU A 238 0.75 -18.39 14.35
N GLN A 239 1.41 -17.75 15.32
CA GLN A 239 2.77 -18.04 15.73
C GLN A 239 2.76 -18.51 17.20
N ILE A 240 3.33 -19.68 17.44
CA ILE A 240 3.43 -20.24 18.79
C ILE A 240 4.82 -19.89 19.35
N VAL A 241 4.83 -19.28 20.51
CA VAL A 241 6.05 -18.96 21.25
C VAL A 241 6.05 -19.73 22.57
N LEU A 242 7.11 -20.49 22.79
CA LEU A 242 7.36 -21.19 24.05
C LEU A 242 8.58 -20.54 24.71
N SER A 243 8.44 -20.11 25.96
CA SER A 243 9.55 -19.55 26.72
C SER A 243 9.70 -20.25 28.07
N LYS A 244 10.93 -20.32 28.57
CA LYS A 244 11.26 -20.88 29.87
C LYS A 244 12.13 -19.93 30.65
N GLY A 245 11.71 -19.58 31.86
CA GLY A 245 12.36 -18.60 32.71
C GLY A 245 12.03 -17.17 32.37
N ASP A 246 12.66 -16.22 33.06
CA ASP A 246 12.42 -14.78 32.83
C ASP A 246 13.21 -14.30 31.60
N VAL A 247 12.47 -13.99 30.53
CA VAL A 247 13.02 -13.45 29.28
C VAL A 247 12.90 -11.91 29.20
N SER A 248 12.44 -11.26 30.30
CA SER A 248 12.21 -9.81 30.33
C SER A 248 13.34 -9.03 31.01
N ASN A 249 14.34 -9.70 31.54
CA ASN A 249 15.41 -9.12 32.33
C ASN A 249 16.48 -8.33 31.53
N GLY A 250 16.37 -8.29 30.18
CA GLY A 250 17.30 -7.59 29.29
C GLY A 250 18.60 -8.36 28.96
N GLU A 251 18.78 -9.58 29.51
CA GLU A 251 19.89 -10.44 29.15
C GLU A 251 19.67 -11.14 27.81
N PRO A 252 20.76 -11.47 27.07
CA PRO A 252 20.64 -12.24 25.83
C PRO A 252 19.96 -13.59 26.04
N VAL A 253 18.92 -13.86 25.27
CA VAL A 253 18.14 -15.12 25.33
C VAL A 253 18.43 -15.96 24.10
N MET A 254 18.65 -17.27 24.31
CA MET A 254 18.78 -18.21 23.20
C MET A 254 17.42 -18.42 22.55
N VAL A 255 17.31 -18.13 21.26
CA VAL A 255 16.09 -18.32 20.47
C VAL A 255 16.30 -19.41 19.44
N ARG A 256 15.34 -20.33 19.33
CA ARG A 256 15.27 -21.33 18.26
C ARG A 256 13.99 -21.16 17.47
N VAL A 257 14.12 -20.90 16.17
CA VAL A 257 13.00 -20.77 15.26
C VAL A 257 12.78 -22.10 14.52
N TYR A 258 11.56 -22.60 14.55
CA TYR A 258 11.13 -23.74 13.75
C TYR A 258 10.12 -23.27 12.72
N ALA A 259 10.45 -23.40 11.45
CA ALA A 259 9.47 -23.31 10.37
C ALA A 259 8.87 -24.72 10.15
N VAL A 260 7.73 -25.00 10.76
CA VAL A 260 7.04 -26.30 10.63
C VAL A 260 5.84 -26.14 9.72
N SER A 261 5.81 -26.91 8.63
CA SER A 261 4.57 -27.13 7.91
C SER A 261 3.75 -28.15 8.70
N TYR A 262 2.51 -27.82 9.09
CA TYR A 262 1.59 -28.71 9.81
C TYR A 262 1.34 -30.05 9.11
N THR A 263 1.69 -30.18 7.84
CA THR A 263 1.60 -31.43 7.09
C THR A 263 2.57 -32.52 7.57
N HIS A 264 3.64 -32.16 8.29
CA HIS A 264 4.63 -33.11 8.80
C HIS A 264 4.36 -33.62 10.24
N LEU A 265 3.50 -32.95 11.02
CA LEU A 265 3.17 -33.37 12.38
C LEU A 265 2.26 -34.60 12.42
N ARG A 266 1.56 -34.93 11.31
CA ARG A 266 0.73 -36.14 11.21
C ARG A 266 1.47 -37.41 10.82
N ALA A 267 2.76 -37.35 10.47
CA ALA A 267 3.52 -38.51 9.97
C ALA A 267 4.23 -39.35 11.03
N HIS A 268 4.12 -39.00 12.31
CA HIS A 268 4.79 -39.70 13.41
C HIS A 268 3.83 -40.30 14.47
N GLU A 269 2.54 -40.34 14.17
CA GLU A 269 1.56 -41.06 14.98
C GLU A 269 1.09 -42.33 14.23
N THR A 270 1.99 -43.26 13.98
CA THR A 270 1.66 -44.70 13.74
C THR A 270 2.80 -45.56 14.24
#